data_3bfe7dcc2a45bd61f2906d51dd522162
#
_entry.id   3bfe7dcc2a45bd61f2906d51dd522162
#
_cell.length_a   1.000
_cell.length_b   1.000
_cell.length_c   1.000
_cell.angle_alpha   90.00
_cell.angle_beta   90.00
_cell.angle_gamma   90.00
#
_symmetry.space_group_name_H-M   'P 1'
#
loop_
_entity.id
_entity.type
_entity.pdbx_description
1 polymer ?
#
loop_
_entity_poly.entity_id
_entity_poly.type
_entity_poly.pdbx_seq_one_letter_code
_entity_poly.pdbx_strand_id
1 'polypeptide(L)'
;MISKDGIPPAGTFGQIDQMWFRLRSITQNNNPKGEWSLRLQFLESHLLLIPIFGRGWITVDGKYAELRAGFVFVCLPGQLIEARLEGSGDQRLYILRFDVFGRRDLSEDQEQASSSELHIPFPMEGEAAIASTITYSKHCEAIAASMGNINPLQRLHAQSGFYELLYSLLSDASQLQLSDTDAVMERVKTYIEQHYREELSIRLLAGEAGTSERHFIRLFKQKYGISAIEYLTEYRIRQARSLMLPQTNYELKDIAAYVGYKDIPYFRRKFKQITGVAPATFMRNAKLKIVAYHGSLIGALLTLNIIPCAAPADHPWTEYYRRKYEPGAVLPLAQDDDTRIQQLAHLHPDFILGLEQSLSPDIQQQLQELAPTYLVSWLRMDWRTQLRFIGKCLNRAKETAAWLEKYERKAEAVRADLDHELAKDKLLIARISGQKITVLSNRSLGEVLYDDLHLLPASVVNRKLSHQTLTLEELRSADADRLLLIVDEDVHSQAVWSDLRDKESWKHPDPAGYSRIDHLPPFPWTEYTSFTQELILDLALSLWRNRT
;
A
#
# COMPACT_ATOMS: atom_id res chain seq x y z
N MET A 1 7.91 1.20 4.36
CA MET A 1 8.15 2.06 5.54
C MET A 1 7.50 3.39 5.25
N ILE A 2 6.48 3.78 6.01
CA ILE A 2 6.09 5.19 6.08
C ILE A 2 7.34 5.90 6.62
N SER A 3 7.75 7.01 5.98
CA SER A 3 8.83 7.84 6.51
C SER A 3 8.53 8.11 7.99
N LYS A 4 9.49 7.84 8.87
CA LYS A 4 9.35 8.19 10.30
C LYS A 4 9.25 9.70 10.51
N ASP A 5 9.60 10.48 9.50
CA ASP A 5 9.68 11.92 9.55
C ASP A 5 8.76 12.52 8.49
N GLY A 6 7.50 12.73 8.85
CA GLY A 6 6.47 13.38 8.04
C GLY A 6 6.66 14.89 7.87
N ILE A 7 7.92 15.32 7.73
CA ILE A 7 8.28 16.74 7.70
C ILE A 7 8.66 17.12 6.28
N PRO A 8 7.98 18.10 5.68
CA PRO A 8 8.33 18.62 4.36
C PRO A 8 9.67 19.36 4.41
N PRO A 9 10.40 19.44 3.29
CA PRO A 9 11.66 20.20 3.19
C PRO A 9 11.43 21.69 3.49
N ALA A 10 12.46 22.37 3.96
CA ALA A 10 12.42 23.80 4.34
C ALA A 10 11.82 24.75 3.28
N GLY A 11 11.73 24.32 2.00
CA GLY A 11 11.05 25.08 0.93
C GLY A 11 9.51 24.98 0.95
N THR A 12 8.93 24.00 1.65
CA THR A 12 7.46 23.79 1.68
C THR A 12 6.77 24.73 2.66
N PHE A 13 7.49 25.26 3.65
CA PHE A 13 6.96 26.29 4.56
C PHE A 13 6.86 27.67 3.90
N GLY A 14 7.51 27.91 2.75
CA GLY A 14 7.48 29.20 2.06
C GLY A 14 6.13 29.64 1.49
N GLN A 15 5.10 28.80 1.57
CA GLN A 15 3.75 29.12 1.10
C GLN A 15 2.69 29.00 2.21
N ILE A 16 3.07 28.76 3.47
CA ILE A 16 2.13 28.62 4.59
C ILE A 16 1.32 29.90 4.81
N ASP A 17 1.90 31.06 4.58
CA ASP A 17 1.27 32.37 4.65
C ASP A 17 0.16 32.56 3.58
N GLN A 18 0.16 31.73 2.55
CA GLN A 18 -0.85 31.71 1.50
C GLN A 18 -1.91 30.64 1.73
N MET A 19 -1.83 29.88 2.83
CA MET A 19 -2.77 28.83 3.20
C MET A 19 -3.66 29.28 4.33
N TRP A 20 -4.92 28.83 4.30
CA TRP A 20 -5.82 28.92 5.44
C TRP A 20 -6.42 27.55 5.75
N PHE A 21 -6.69 27.36 7.01
CA PHE A 21 -7.09 26.08 7.58
C PHE A 21 -8.46 26.19 8.22
N ARG A 22 -9.34 25.21 8.00
CA ARG A 22 -10.67 25.16 8.59
C ARG A 22 -10.83 23.89 9.39
N LEU A 23 -10.97 24.03 10.70
CA LEU A 23 -11.30 22.91 11.57
C LEU A 23 -12.73 22.44 11.29
N ARG A 24 -12.92 21.17 10.93
CA ARG A 24 -14.24 20.53 10.74
C ARG A 24 -14.76 19.94 12.03
N SER A 25 -13.91 19.18 12.73
CA SER A 25 -14.30 18.52 13.97
C SER A 25 -13.07 18.19 14.81
N ILE A 26 -13.30 18.10 16.10
CA ILE A 26 -12.39 17.49 17.07
C ILE A 26 -13.19 16.49 17.90
N THR A 27 -12.66 15.28 18.06
CA THR A 27 -13.22 14.26 18.93
C THR A 27 -12.13 13.72 19.85
N GLN A 28 -12.52 13.39 21.07
CA GLN A 28 -11.63 12.80 22.06
C GLN A 28 -12.10 11.38 22.36
N ASN A 29 -11.19 10.42 22.26
CA ASN A 29 -11.44 9.09 22.81
C ASN A 29 -10.91 9.03 24.24
N ASN A 30 -11.80 8.85 25.19
CA ASN A 30 -11.53 8.72 26.63
C ASN A 30 -12.07 7.38 27.14
N ASN A 31 -11.98 6.30 26.41
CA ASN A 31 -12.57 5.04 26.83
C ASN A 31 -11.56 4.22 27.66
N PRO A 32 -11.66 4.18 28.99
CA PRO A 32 -10.69 3.46 29.84
C PRO A 32 -10.77 1.93 29.72
N LYS A 33 -11.77 1.41 29.01
CA LYS A 33 -12.00 -0.04 28.83
C LYS A 33 -12.35 -0.44 27.40
N GLY A 34 -12.37 0.50 26.44
CA GLY A 34 -12.83 0.24 25.09
C GLY A 34 -11.72 0.47 24.08
N GLU A 35 -11.60 -0.47 23.18
CA GLU A 35 -10.76 -0.33 22.00
C GLU A 35 -11.31 0.81 21.14
N TRP A 36 -10.44 1.75 20.77
CA TRP A 36 -10.75 2.70 19.71
C TRP A 36 -10.22 2.16 18.39
N SER A 37 -11.06 2.19 17.38
CA SER A 37 -10.65 1.86 16.02
C SER A 37 -11.27 2.78 15.00
N LEU A 38 -10.50 3.16 14.01
CA LEU A 38 -10.93 3.80 12.79
C LEU A 38 -10.92 2.73 11.70
N ARG A 39 -12.10 2.35 11.21
CA ARG A 39 -12.22 1.33 10.16
C ARG A 39 -11.59 1.81 8.86
N LEU A 40 -11.16 0.87 8.04
CA LEU A 40 -10.58 1.13 6.73
C LEU A 40 -11.50 2.04 5.90
N GLN A 41 -11.02 3.24 5.57
CA GLN A 41 -11.77 4.25 4.83
C GLN A 41 -10.85 5.21 4.08
N PHE A 42 -11.37 5.78 2.99
CA PHE A 42 -10.73 6.94 2.36
C PHE A 42 -11.03 8.22 3.14
N LEU A 43 -10.02 9.07 3.25
CA LEU A 43 -10.18 10.37 3.89
C LEU A 43 -10.74 11.40 2.91
N GLU A 44 -11.83 12.07 3.30
CA GLU A 44 -12.40 13.22 2.60
C GLU A 44 -11.75 14.55 2.99
N SER A 45 -11.05 14.58 4.13
CA SER A 45 -10.40 15.76 4.69
C SER A 45 -9.08 15.37 5.35
N HIS A 46 -8.22 16.34 5.65
CA HIS A 46 -7.04 16.07 6.45
C HIS A 46 -7.42 15.53 7.83
N LEU A 47 -6.61 14.61 8.34
CA LEU A 47 -6.78 14.00 9.64
C LEU A 47 -5.51 14.17 10.46
N LEU A 48 -5.66 14.65 11.70
CA LEU A 48 -4.58 14.74 12.67
C LEU A 48 -4.93 13.87 13.87
N LEU A 49 -4.08 12.88 14.14
CA LEU A 49 -4.17 12.00 15.30
C LEU A 49 -3.12 12.40 16.35
N ILE A 50 -3.55 12.64 17.57
CA ILE A 50 -2.68 13.09 18.69
C ILE A 50 -2.86 12.12 19.86
N PRO A 51 -2.06 11.05 19.97
CA PRO A 51 -2.06 10.15 21.11
C PRO A 51 -1.45 10.85 22.33
N ILE A 52 -2.21 10.98 23.42
CA ILE A 52 -1.73 11.51 24.69
C ILE A 52 -1.31 10.38 25.61
N PHE A 53 -2.11 9.32 25.69
CA PHE A 53 -1.83 8.09 26.41
C PHE A 53 -2.25 6.89 25.58
N GLY A 54 -1.54 5.77 25.77
CA GLY A 54 -1.78 4.53 25.04
C GLY A 54 -0.83 4.33 23.87
N ARG A 55 -0.90 3.15 23.29
CA ARG A 55 -0.19 2.75 22.07
C ARG A 55 -1.17 2.14 21.09
N GLY A 56 -0.83 2.18 19.83
CA GLY A 56 -1.64 1.61 18.78
C GLY A 56 -0.91 1.63 17.46
N TRP A 57 -1.65 1.42 16.39
CA TRP A 57 -1.11 1.44 15.06
C TRP A 57 -2.05 2.18 14.09
N ILE A 58 -1.46 2.62 13.02
CA ILE A 58 -2.16 3.15 11.86
C ILE A 58 -1.57 2.54 10.59
N THR A 59 -2.44 2.22 9.66
CA THR A 59 -2.03 1.97 8.28
C THR A 59 -2.49 3.13 7.41
N VAL A 60 -1.58 3.65 6.62
CA VAL A 60 -1.88 4.69 5.63
C VAL A 60 -1.44 4.15 4.29
N ASP A 61 -2.42 3.98 3.39
CA ASP A 61 -2.16 3.43 2.08
C ASP A 61 -1.44 2.06 2.14
N GLY A 62 -1.79 1.21 3.12
CA GLY A 62 -1.18 -0.09 3.36
C GLY A 62 0.20 -0.04 4.02
N LYS A 63 0.68 1.13 4.48
CA LYS A 63 1.92 1.26 5.24
C LYS A 63 1.61 1.36 6.73
N TYR A 64 2.27 0.51 7.52
CA TYR A 64 2.12 0.47 8.97
C TYR A 64 2.98 1.54 9.66
N ALA A 65 2.40 2.21 10.66
CA ALA A 65 3.11 3.05 11.61
C ALA A 65 2.54 2.85 13.02
N GLU A 66 3.38 3.11 14.04
CA GLU A 66 2.98 3.04 15.44
C GLU A 66 2.34 4.36 15.87
N LEU A 67 1.17 4.30 16.53
CA LEU A 67 0.58 5.43 17.23
C LEU A 67 1.02 5.40 18.70
N ARG A 68 1.73 6.45 19.15
CA ARG A 68 2.29 6.52 20.51
C ARG A 68 2.35 7.96 21.02
N ALA A 69 2.32 8.11 22.34
CA ALA A 69 2.51 9.41 22.99
C ALA A 69 3.86 10.05 22.63
N GLY A 70 3.90 11.37 22.49
CA GLY A 70 5.07 12.12 22.03
C GLY A 70 5.19 12.30 20.52
N PHE A 71 4.25 11.74 19.76
CA PHE A 71 4.15 11.87 18.31
C PHE A 71 2.72 12.23 17.90
N VAL A 72 2.60 12.91 16.77
CA VAL A 72 1.33 13.13 16.08
C VAL A 72 1.40 12.47 14.71
N PHE A 73 0.24 12.14 14.15
CA PHE A 73 0.15 11.55 12.82
C PHE A 73 -0.77 12.37 11.92
N VAL A 74 -0.26 12.80 10.78
CA VAL A 74 -0.99 13.60 9.79
C VAL A 74 -1.30 12.74 8.57
N CYS A 75 -2.58 12.67 8.20
CA CYS A 75 -3.02 12.00 6.98
C CYS A 75 -3.69 13.01 6.04
N LEU A 76 -3.51 12.80 4.74
CA LEU A 76 -4.01 13.68 3.68
C LEU A 76 -5.35 13.19 3.11
N PRO A 77 -6.16 14.07 2.51
CA PRO A 77 -7.35 13.65 1.77
C PRO A 77 -7.00 12.66 0.66
N GLY A 78 -7.88 11.69 0.42
CA GLY A 78 -7.68 10.64 -0.58
C GLY A 78 -6.81 9.47 -0.13
N GLN A 79 -6.18 9.53 1.05
CA GLN A 79 -5.46 8.38 1.60
C GLN A 79 -6.43 7.34 2.17
N LEU A 80 -6.09 6.06 1.99
CA LEU A 80 -6.79 4.94 2.60
C LEU A 80 -6.17 4.66 3.96
N ILE A 81 -6.95 4.84 5.02
CA ILE A 81 -6.45 4.69 6.39
C ILE A 81 -7.26 3.68 7.21
N GLU A 82 -6.56 3.04 8.12
CA GLU A 82 -7.11 2.26 9.21
C GLU A 82 -6.24 2.49 10.45
N ALA A 83 -6.85 2.62 11.65
CA ALA A 83 -6.09 2.85 12.86
C ALA A 83 -6.77 2.21 14.07
N ARG A 84 -5.96 1.82 15.06
CA ARG A 84 -6.43 1.22 16.30
C ARG A 84 -5.53 1.60 17.47
N LEU A 85 -6.13 1.85 18.64
CA LEU A 85 -5.41 1.88 19.90
C LEU A 85 -5.50 0.53 20.60
N GLU A 86 -4.39 0.07 21.15
CA GLU A 86 -4.24 -1.24 21.80
C GLU A 86 -3.93 -1.06 23.30
N GLY A 87 -4.45 -1.97 24.12
CA GLY A 87 -4.11 -2.08 25.54
C GLY A 87 -5.26 -1.83 26.51
N SER A 88 -5.12 -2.34 27.73
CA SER A 88 -6.12 -2.28 28.81
C SER A 88 -5.90 -1.13 29.80
N GLY A 89 -5.15 -0.10 29.42
CA GLY A 89 -4.84 1.05 30.27
C GLY A 89 -5.60 2.33 29.90
N ASP A 90 -5.24 3.42 30.56
CA ASP A 90 -5.76 4.75 30.22
C ASP A 90 -5.35 5.13 28.79
N GLN A 91 -6.33 5.29 27.91
CA GLN A 91 -6.13 5.61 26.50
C GLN A 91 -6.76 6.97 26.21
N ARG A 92 -5.98 7.88 25.69
CA ARG A 92 -6.45 9.21 25.30
C ARG A 92 -5.88 9.60 23.95
N LEU A 93 -6.77 9.77 22.97
CA LEU A 93 -6.45 10.17 21.62
C LEU A 93 -7.35 11.33 21.22
N TYR A 94 -6.76 12.39 20.69
CA TYR A 94 -7.51 13.44 19.99
C TYR A 94 -7.44 13.20 18.48
N ILE A 95 -8.59 13.41 17.84
CA ILE A 95 -8.79 13.19 16.40
C ILE A 95 -9.36 14.49 15.84
N LEU A 96 -8.58 15.18 15.01
CA LEU A 96 -9.00 16.43 14.38
C LEU A 96 -9.14 16.20 12.87
N ARG A 97 -10.25 16.71 12.33
CA ARG A 97 -10.46 16.76 10.87
C ARG A 97 -10.49 18.22 10.43
N PHE A 98 -9.79 18.52 9.34
CA PHE A 98 -9.66 19.88 8.85
C PHE A 98 -9.45 19.94 7.33
N ASP A 99 -9.75 21.11 6.76
CA ASP A 99 -9.49 21.43 5.37
C ASP A 99 -8.34 22.40 5.25
N VAL A 100 -7.63 22.30 4.14
CA VAL A 100 -6.56 23.23 3.75
C VAL A 100 -6.95 23.87 2.43
N PHE A 101 -6.90 25.18 2.38
CA PHE A 101 -7.16 26.01 1.22
C PHE A 101 -5.95 26.89 0.93
N GLY A 102 -5.73 27.23 -0.33
CA GLY A 102 -4.67 28.13 -0.69
C GLY A 102 -4.87 28.76 -2.07
N ARG A 103 -4.14 29.82 -2.34
CA ARG A 103 -4.11 30.46 -3.66
C ARG A 103 -3.08 29.74 -4.55
N ARG A 104 -3.46 29.40 -5.76
CA ARG A 104 -2.50 29.08 -6.81
C ARG A 104 -2.08 30.38 -7.46
N ASP A 105 -0.78 30.61 -7.65
CA ASP A 105 -0.30 31.64 -8.56
C ASP A 105 -0.77 31.26 -9.98
N LEU A 106 -1.91 31.82 -10.37
CA LEU A 106 -2.36 31.78 -11.77
C LEU A 106 -1.50 32.78 -12.51
N SER A 107 -0.71 32.32 -13.49
CA SER A 107 -0.15 33.18 -14.53
C SER A 107 -1.28 34.04 -15.14
N GLU A 108 -0.99 35.30 -15.39
CA GLU A 108 -1.91 36.40 -15.71
C GLU A 108 -2.91 36.20 -16.89
N ASP A 109 -2.95 35.02 -17.53
CA ASP A 109 -3.72 34.78 -18.76
C ASP A 109 -5.07 34.04 -18.59
N GLN A 110 -5.57 33.81 -17.36
CA GLN A 110 -6.87 33.15 -17.16
C GLN A 110 -7.73 33.81 -16.07
N GLU A 111 -8.20 35.03 -16.33
CA GLU A 111 -9.12 35.79 -15.46
C GLU A 111 -10.62 35.36 -15.54
N GLN A 112 -10.98 34.26 -16.19
CA GLN A 112 -12.39 33.87 -16.36
C GLN A 112 -12.72 32.42 -15.96
N ALA A 113 -12.17 31.91 -14.85
CA ALA A 113 -12.67 30.67 -14.27
C ALA A 113 -13.08 30.91 -12.81
N SER A 114 -14.36 30.67 -12.54
CA SER A 114 -15.00 30.74 -11.22
C SER A 114 -14.11 30.21 -10.09
N SER A 115 -14.09 30.93 -8.98
CA SER A 115 -13.41 30.65 -7.71
C SER A 115 -13.78 29.27 -7.15
N SER A 116 -13.19 28.21 -7.69
CA SER A 116 -13.19 26.90 -7.03
C SER A 116 -12.05 26.90 -6.02
N GLU A 117 -12.39 26.85 -4.74
CA GLU A 117 -11.44 26.64 -3.64
C GLU A 117 -10.67 25.34 -3.90
N LEU A 118 -9.40 25.45 -4.29
CA LEU A 118 -8.55 24.30 -4.53
C LEU A 118 -8.03 23.77 -3.19
N HIS A 119 -8.26 22.49 -2.94
CA HIS A 119 -7.63 21.77 -1.84
C HIS A 119 -6.13 21.64 -2.12
N ILE A 120 -5.31 22.31 -1.31
CA ILE A 120 -3.85 22.18 -1.36
C ILE A 120 -3.42 21.18 -0.29
N PRO A 121 -2.44 20.31 -0.55
CA PRO A 121 -1.96 19.38 0.47
C PRO A 121 -1.33 20.14 1.64
N PHE A 122 -1.64 19.70 2.86
CA PHE A 122 -1.00 20.21 4.06
C PHE A 122 0.52 19.96 3.96
N PRO A 123 1.37 20.90 4.41
CA PRO A 123 2.82 20.81 4.23
C PRO A 123 3.50 19.72 5.06
N MET A 124 2.75 18.83 5.69
CA MET A 124 3.26 17.74 6.51
C MET A 124 2.40 16.49 6.34
N GLU A 125 3.02 15.32 6.32
CA GLU A 125 2.38 14.00 6.17
C GLU A 125 3.10 12.95 7.03
N GLY A 126 2.35 12.05 7.65
CA GLY A 126 2.89 10.95 8.45
C GLY A 126 3.18 11.31 9.90
N GLU A 127 4.16 10.63 10.50
CA GLU A 127 4.53 10.78 11.91
C GLU A 127 5.41 12.02 12.13
N ALA A 128 5.11 12.82 13.16
CA ALA A 128 5.93 13.94 13.61
C ALA A 128 6.07 13.94 15.13
N ALA A 129 7.29 14.14 15.63
CA ALA A 129 7.55 14.28 17.05
C ALA A 129 7.06 15.65 17.56
N ILE A 130 6.57 15.68 18.81
CA ILE A 130 6.11 16.89 19.50
C ILE A 130 6.91 17.14 20.77
N ALA A 131 7.18 18.40 21.07
CA ALA A 131 7.98 18.80 22.22
C ALA A 131 7.32 18.46 23.56
N SER A 132 5.99 18.51 23.66
CA SER A 132 5.26 18.30 24.91
C SER A 132 3.83 17.81 24.72
N THR A 133 3.56 16.56 25.05
CA THR A 133 2.21 15.98 25.04
C THR A 133 1.22 16.74 25.92
N ILE A 134 1.70 17.32 27.04
CA ILE A 134 0.86 18.10 27.96
C ILE A 134 0.35 19.38 27.28
N THR A 135 1.20 20.07 26.52
CA THR A 135 0.82 21.30 25.80
C THR A 135 -0.21 20.97 24.73
N TYR A 136 -0.01 19.91 23.96
CA TYR A 136 -0.97 19.47 22.92
C TYR A 136 -2.30 19.02 23.53
N SER A 137 -2.29 18.32 24.68
CA SER A 137 -3.53 17.96 25.39
C SER A 137 -4.34 19.21 25.77
N LYS A 138 -3.69 20.23 26.34
CA LYS A 138 -4.35 21.49 26.73
C LYS A 138 -4.95 22.21 25.53
N HIS A 139 -4.23 22.31 24.41
CA HIS A 139 -4.76 22.90 23.18
C HIS A 139 -5.99 22.11 22.69
N CYS A 140 -5.91 20.78 22.62
CA CYS A 140 -7.03 19.96 22.20
C CYS A 140 -8.25 20.07 23.12
N GLU A 141 -8.04 20.10 24.45
CA GLU A 141 -9.11 20.29 25.44
C GLU A 141 -9.83 21.63 25.25
N ALA A 142 -9.08 22.73 25.09
CA ALA A 142 -9.63 24.04 24.85
C ALA A 142 -10.43 24.13 23.53
N ILE A 143 -9.89 23.53 22.46
CA ILE A 143 -10.56 23.48 21.17
C ILE A 143 -11.85 22.64 21.27
N ALA A 144 -11.80 21.46 21.91
CA ALA A 144 -12.97 20.60 22.08
C ALA A 144 -14.09 21.26 22.90
N ALA A 145 -13.74 21.93 24.00
CA ALA A 145 -14.70 22.67 24.83
C ALA A 145 -15.40 23.78 24.05
N SER A 146 -14.70 24.44 23.15
CA SER A 146 -15.25 25.57 22.37
C SER A 146 -15.99 25.10 21.12
N MET A 147 -15.57 24.01 20.48
CA MET A 147 -16.12 23.50 19.22
C MET A 147 -17.53 22.91 19.39
N GLY A 148 -17.84 22.29 20.55
CA GLY A 148 -19.14 21.71 20.86
C GLY A 148 -20.24 22.77 21.16
N ASN A 149 -19.92 24.06 21.17
CA ASN A 149 -20.84 25.11 21.52
C ASN A 149 -21.66 25.62 20.32
N ILE A 150 -22.95 25.93 20.55
CA ILE A 150 -23.85 26.50 19.52
C ILE A 150 -23.44 27.95 19.18
N ASN A 151 -22.79 28.67 20.11
CA ASN A 151 -22.39 30.06 19.93
C ASN A 151 -21.31 30.22 18.87
N PRO A 152 -21.53 31.01 17.79
CA PRO A 152 -20.55 31.22 16.73
C PRO A 152 -19.21 31.80 17.22
N LEU A 153 -19.19 32.62 18.26
CA LEU A 153 -17.96 33.18 18.84
C LEU A 153 -17.11 32.09 19.51
N GLN A 154 -17.73 31.10 20.14
CA GLN A 154 -17.00 29.95 20.69
C GLN A 154 -16.41 29.09 19.61
N ARG A 155 -17.10 28.88 18.48
CA ARG A 155 -16.54 28.18 17.31
C ARG A 155 -15.40 28.95 16.67
N LEU A 156 -15.46 30.29 16.62
CA LEU A 156 -14.34 31.11 16.18
C LEU A 156 -13.14 30.97 17.13
N HIS A 157 -13.38 30.91 18.45
CA HIS A 157 -12.33 30.66 19.44
C HIS A 157 -11.70 29.27 19.26
N ALA A 158 -12.49 28.23 18.97
CA ALA A 158 -11.98 26.91 18.64
C ALA A 158 -11.09 26.94 17.38
N GLN A 159 -11.48 27.72 16.38
CA GLN A 159 -10.70 27.91 15.16
C GLN A 159 -9.34 28.60 15.44
N SER A 160 -9.33 29.62 16.30
CA SER A 160 -8.10 30.28 16.75
C SER A 160 -7.17 29.30 17.49
N GLY A 161 -7.70 28.53 18.44
CA GLY A 161 -6.93 27.52 19.17
C GLY A 161 -6.38 26.44 18.23
N PHE A 162 -7.10 26.12 17.14
CA PHE A 162 -6.59 25.20 16.12
C PHE A 162 -5.39 25.78 15.35
N TYR A 163 -5.38 27.08 15.03
CA TYR A 163 -4.20 27.73 14.45
C TYR A 163 -3.00 27.70 15.41
N GLU A 164 -3.21 27.91 16.72
CA GLU A 164 -2.13 27.78 17.72
C GLU A 164 -1.58 26.35 17.79
N LEU A 165 -2.46 25.35 17.71
CA LEU A 165 -2.05 23.93 17.65
C LEU A 165 -1.20 23.64 16.40
N LEU A 166 -1.63 24.11 15.22
CA LEU A 166 -0.89 23.95 13.97
C LEU A 166 0.45 24.68 14.01
N TYR A 167 0.49 25.90 14.57
CA TYR A 167 1.74 26.63 14.75
C TYR A 167 2.72 25.85 15.63
N SER A 168 2.26 25.32 16.77
CA SER A 168 3.10 24.50 17.65
C SER A 168 3.64 23.28 16.92
N LEU A 169 2.78 22.59 16.16
CA LEU A 169 3.15 21.40 15.40
C LEU A 169 4.22 21.70 14.35
N LEU A 170 4.05 22.76 13.56
CA LEU A 170 4.96 23.15 12.51
C LEU A 170 6.27 23.71 13.09
N SER A 171 6.22 24.40 14.23
CA SER A 171 7.39 24.88 14.95
C SER A 171 8.23 23.74 15.52
N ASP A 172 7.58 22.78 16.22
CA ASP A 172 8.27 21.59 16.73
C ASP A 172 8.93 20.81 15.60
N ALA A 173 8.21 20.61 14.50
CA ALA A 173 8.72 19.96 13.30
C ALA A 173 9.95 20.67 12.73
N SER A 174 9.98 22.00 12.70
CA SER A 174 11.10 22.78 12.18
C SER A 174 12.34 22.76 13.09
N GLN A 175 12.15 22.71 14.41
CA GLN A 175 13.26 22.71 15.40
C GLN A 175 13.97 21.35 15.49
N LEU A 176 13.24 20.25 15.32
CA LEU A 176 13.79 18.88 15.34
C LEU A 176 14.62 18.55 14.07
N GLN A 177 14.48 19.33 12.99
CA GLN A 177 15.24 19.15 11.74
C GLN A 177 16.75 19.40 11.84
N LEU A 178 17.25 20.02 12.87
CA LEU A 178 18.64 20.49 12.92
C LEU A 178 19.68 19.45 13.40
N SER A 179 19.30 18.26 13.80
CA SER A 179 20.25 17.32 14.43
C SER A 179 20.25 15.87 13.93
N ASP A 180 19.45 15.45 12.95
CA ASP A 180 19.33 14.01 12.64
C ASP A 180 19.75 13.66 11.19
N THR A 181 20.60 12.64 11.09
CA THR A 181 21.05 12.02 9.83
C THR A 181 19.88 11.60 8.94
N ASP A 182 18.77 11.23 9.56
CA ASP A 182 17.55 10.82 8.86
C ASP A 182 16.87 12.00 8.17
N ALA A 183 16.80 13.16 8.80
CA ALA A 183 16.27 14.39 8.19
C ALA A 183 17.14 14.86 7.00
N VAL A 184 18.46 14.71 7.12
CA VAL A 184 19.38 15.00 6.01
C VAL A 184 19.10 14.09 4.82
N MET A 185 18.90 12.80 5.03
CA MET A 185 18.61 11.85 3.94
C MET A 185 17.25 12.12 3.28
N GLU A 186 16.21 12.54 4.05
CA GLU A 186 14.93 12.96 3.47
C GLU A 186 15.07 14.22 2.62
N ARG A 187 15.83 15.21 3.08
CA ARG A 187 16.12 16.40 2.26
C ARG A 187 16.78 16.03 0.93
N VAL A 188 17.79 15.14 0.95
CA VAL A 188 18.45 14.69 -0.28
C VAL A 188 17.49 13.92 -1.19
N LYS A 189 16.61 13.09 -0.62
CA LYS A 189 15.56 12.40 -1.39
C LYS A 189 14.64 13.42 -2.08
N THR A 190 14.15 14.40 -1.35
CA THR A 190 13.33 15.48 -1.89
C THR A 190 14.07 16.29 -2.96
N TYR A 191 15.35 16.57 -2.74
CA TYR A 191 16.19 17.22 -3.73
C TYR A 191 16.26 16.41 -5.03
N ILE A 192 16.45 15.08 -4.93
CA ILE A 192 16.40 14.17 -6.09
C ILE A 192 15.04 14.26 -6.80
N GLU A 193 13.95 14.28 -6.06
CA GLU A 193 12.58 14.34 -6.60
C GLU A 193 12.26 15.68 -7.27
N GLN A 194 12.82 16.77 -6.79
CA GLN A 194 12.66 18.11 -7.39
C GLN A 194 13.55 18.31 -8.62
N HIS A 195 14.79 17.78 -8.58
CA HIS A 195 15.80 17.96 -9.61
C HIS A 195 16.02 16.73 -10.51
N TYR A 196 15.09 15.77 -10.50
CA TYR A 196 15.26 14.48 -11.22
C TYR A 196 15.52 14.63 -12.72
N ARG A 197 15.15 15.75 -13.33
CA ARG A 197 15.38 16.03 -14.75
C ARG A 197 16.82 16.39 -15.06
N GLU A 198 17.55 16.84 -14.06
CA GLU A 198 18.92 17.33 -14.16
C GLU A 198 19.93 16.18 -14.02
N GLU A 199 21.18 16.47 -14.32
CA GLU A 199 22.27 15.51 -14.17
C GLU A 199 22.75 15.49 -12.72
N LEU A 200 22.23 14.53 -11.92
CA LEU A 200 22.59 14.36 -10.52
C LEU A 200 23.72 13.35 -10.37
N SER A 201 24.82 13.77 -9.75
CA SER A 201 25.96 12.90 -9.41
C SER A 201 25.99 12.58 -7.92
N ILE A 202 26.63 11.46 -7.56
CA ILE A 202 26.85 11.10 -6.15
C ILE A 202 27.57 12.22 -5.40
N ARG A 203 28.54 12.88 -6.04
CA ARG A 203 29.30 14.00 -5.46
C ARG A 203 28.36 15.17 -5.09
N LEU A 204 27.46 15.53 -5.99
CA LEU A 204 26.48 16.60 -5.75
C LEU A 204 25.58 16.24 -4.58
N LEU A 205 24.98 15.04 -4.60
CA LEU A 205 24.07 14.57 -3.55
C LEU A 205 24.76 14.42 -2.18
N ALA A 206 26.01 14.01 -2.16
CA ALA A 206 26.82 13.97 -0.94
C ALA A 206 27.13 15.38 -0.42
N GLY A 207 27.33 16.37 -1.31
CA GLY A 207 27.43 17.77 -0.97
C GLY A 207 26.18 18.32 -0.32
N GLU A 208 25.00 18.02 -0.88
CA GLU A 208 23.69 18.38 -0.31
C GLU A 208 23.45 17.73 1.07
N ALA A 209 23.99 16.52 1.27
CA ALA A 209 23.96 15.83 2.55
C ALA A 209 24.99 16.35 3.57
N GLY A 210 25.94 17.21 3.16
CA GLY A 210 27.05 17.66 4.01
C GLY A 210 28.00 16.53 4.44
N THR A 211 28.14 15.46 3.61
CA THR A 211 28.91 14.26 3.95
C THR A 211 29.89 13.87 2.84
N SER A 212 30.81 12.93 3.13
CA SER A 212 31.64 12.33 2.08
C SER A 212 30.82 11.38 1.19
N GLU A 213 31.17 11.23 -0.10
CA GLU A 213 30.49 10.35 -1.05
C GLU A 213 30.31 8.91 -0.51
N ARG A 214 31.35 8.34 0.08
CA ARG A 214 31.32 6.99 0.65
C ARG A 214 30.35 6.88 1.82
N HIS A 215 30.30 7.88 2.67
CA HIS A 215 29.39 7.92 3.82
C HIS A 215 27.93 8.09 3.37
N PHE A 216 27.69 9.02 2.42
CA PHE A 216 26.40 9.23 1.80
C PHE A 216 25.83 7.96 1.17
N ILE A 217 26.61 7.25 0.32
CA ILE A 217 26.18 6.00 -0.33
C ILE A 217 25.71 4.99 0.72
N ARG A 218 26.47 4.84 1.82
CA ARG A 218 26.11 3.91 2.89
C ARG A 218 24.84 4.31 3.61
N LEU A 219 24.71 5.57 3.99
CA LEU A 219 23.53 6.09 4.73
C LEU A 219 22.28 6.01 3.88
N PHE A 220 22.34 6.47 2.62
CA PHE A 220 21.20 6.43 1.72
C PHE A 220 20.73 5.00 1.47
N LYS A 221 21.64 4.06 1.21
CA LYS A 221 21.32 2.64 1.02
C LYS A 221 20.80 1.99 2.32
N GLN A 222 21.31 2.37 3.48
CA GLN A 222 20.81 1.88 4.78
C GLN A 222 19.37 2.32 5.03
N LYS A 223 19.03 3.58 4.68
CA LYS A 223 17.70 4.15 4.91
C LYS A 223 16.68 3.66 3.89
N TYR A 224 17.03 3.66 2.59
CA TYR A 224 16.07 3.38 1.51
C TYR A 224 16.23 2.00 0.86
N GLY A 225 17.20 1.20 1.26
CA GLY A 225 17.46 -0.14 0.71
C GLY A 225 18.14 -0.15 -0.65
N ILE A 226 18.17 0.97 -1.37
CA ILE A 226 18.75 1.14 -2.72
C ILE A 226 19.71 2.34 -2.76
N SER A 227 20.56 2.41 -3.77
CA SER A 227 21.44 3.56 -3.96
C SER A 227 20.67 4.80 -4.45
N ALA A 228 21.20 6.01 -4.21
CA ALA A 228 20.58 7.25 -4.66
C ALA A 228 20.41 7.33 -6.19
N ILE A 229 21.33 6.75 -6.96
CA ILE A 229 21.23 6.69 -8.43
C ILE A 229 20.17 5.69 -8.89
N GLU A 230 20.01 4.57 -8.20
CA GLU A 230 18.90 3.64 -8.44
C GLU A 230 17.58 4.30 -8.11
N TYR A 231 17.47 4.99 -6.97
CA TYR A 231 16.30 5.77 -6.58
C TYR A 231 15.92 6.83 -7.65
N LEU A 232 16.89 7.64 -8.10
CA LEU A 232 16.71 8.60 -9.19
C LEU A 232 16.21 7.92 -10.47
N THR A 233 16.79 6.77 -10.81
CA THR A 233 16.39 6.00 -12.00
C THR A 233 14.94 5.52 -11.88
N GLU A 234 14.56 4.95 -10.75
CA GLU A 234 13.19 4.49 -10.48
C GLU A 234 12.20 5.65 -10.48
N TYR A 235 12.56 6.78 -9.88
CA TYR A 235 11.74 7.98 -9.86
C TYR A 235 11.49 8.52 -11.29
N ARG A 236 12.56 8.65 -12.10
CA ARG A 236 12.43 9.04 -13.52
C ARG A 236 11.52 8.13 -14.32
N ILE A 237 11.63 6.81 -14.11
CA ILE A 237 10.76 5.84 -14.79
C ILE A 237 9.31 5.97 -14.30
N ARG A 238 9.10 6.24 -13.01
CA ARG A 238 7.75 6.53 -12.46
C ARG A 238 7.14 7.76 -13.14
N GLN A 239 7.88 8.87 -13.22
CA GLN A 239 7.44 10.09 -13.91
C GLN A 239 7.19 9.84 -15.42
N ALA A 240 8.03 9.05 -16.08
CA ALA A 240 7.81 8.68 -17.47
C ALA A 240 6.51 7.89 -17.66
N ARG A 241 6.18 6.98 -16.74
CA ARG A 241 4.92 6.22 -16.77
C ARG A 241 3.69 7.13 -16.68
N SER A 242 3.70 8.12 -15.80
CA SER A 242 2.58 9.07 -15.69
C SER A 242 2.38 9.90 -16.95
N LEU A 243 3.47 10.25 -17.65
CA LEU A 243 3.40 10.95 -18.95
C LEU A 243 2.99 10.05 -20.13
N MET A 244 3.04 8.73 -19.97
CA MET A 244 2.61 7.74 -20.98
C MET A 244 1.11 7.40 -20.90
N LEU A 245 0.36 7.99 -19.98
CA LEU A 245 -1.09 7.79 -19.86
C LEU A 245 -1.86 8.39 -21.06
N PRO A 246 -3.06 7.89 -21.39
CA PRO A 246 -3.78 8.22 -22.64
C PRO A 246 -4.09 9.71 -22.85
N GLN A 247 -4.08 10.49 -21.79
CA GLN A 247 -4.40 11.92 -21.81
C GLN A 247 -3.27 12.80 -22.39
N THR A 248 -2.09 12.22 -22.63
CA THR A 248 -0.92 12.96 -23.11
C THR A 248 -0.47 12.45 -24.47
N ASN A 249 -0.37 13.35 -25.46
CA ASN A 249 0.08 13.02 -26.83
C ASN A 249 1.61 13.17 -27.01
N TYR A 250 2.40 12.83 -25.97
CA TYR A 250 3.85 12.93 -26.07
C TYR A 250 4.47 11.76 -26.85
N GLU A 251 5.45 12.05 -27.69
CA GLU A 251 6.27 11.01 -28.29
C GLU A 251 7.27 10.44 -27.26
N LEU A 252 7.67 9.19 -27.44
CA LEU A 252 8.58 8.52 -26.51
C LEU A 252 9.91 9.29 -26.31
N LYS A 253 10.40 9.95 -27.38
CA LYS A 253 11.62 10.76 -27.33
C LYS A 253 11.45 11.96 -26.40
N ASP A 254 10.29 12.62 -26.45
CA ASP A 254 10.00 13.81 -25.65
C ASP A 254 9.84 13.44 -24.19
N ILE A 255 9.15 12.30 -23.90
CA ILE A 255 9.04 11.75 -22.55
C ILE A 255 10.44 11.44 -21.98
N ALA A 256 11.29 10.74 -22.75
CA ALA A 256 12.64 10.41 -22.29
C ALA A 256 13.47 11.66 -21.97
N ALA A 257 13.44 12.65 -22.84
CA ALA A 257 14.12 13.93 -22.65
C ALA A 257 13.56 14.69 -21.43
N TYR A 258 12.23 14.75 -21.29
CA TYR A 258 11.56 15.44 -20.20
C TYR A 258 11.91 14.87 -18.82
N VAL A 259 12.07 13.54 -18.71
CA VAL A 259 12.45 12.90 -17.46
C VAL A 259 13.97 12.79 -17.25
N GLY A 260 14.77 13.50 -18.07
CA GLY A 260 16.22 13.66 -17.89
C GLY A 260 17.08 12.57 -18.52
N TYR A 261 16.60 11.84 -19.55
CA TYR A 261 17.41 10.91 -20.34
C TYR A 261 17.83 11.54 -21.66
N LYS A 262 19.14 11.64 -21.88
CA LYS A 262 19.72 12.11 -23.15
C LYS A 262 19.79 10.99 -24.21
N ASP A 263 19.87 9.74 -23.77
CA ASP A 263 20.03 8.54 -24.62
C ASP A 263 18.73 7.70 -24.57
N ILE A 264 18.02 7.65 -25.70
CA ILE A 264 16.75 6.91 -25.82
C ILE A 264 16.96 5.38 -25.71
N PRO A 265 17.96 4.75 -26.35
CA PRO A 265 18.28 3.33 -26.15
C PRO A 265 18.53 2.98 -24.68
N TYR A 266 19.27 3.81 -23.95
CA TYR A 266 19.49 3.64 -22.51
C TYR A 266 18.18 3.74 -21.70
N PHE A 267 17.37 4.76 -21.99
CA PHE A 267 16.03 4.91 -21.40
C PHE A 267 15.16 3.68 -21.63
N ARG A 268 15.06 3.18 -22.88
CA ARG A 268 14.27 1.97 -23.21
C ARG A 268 14.73 0.75 -22.44
N ARG A 269 16.06 0.57 -22.29
CA ARG A 269 16.64 -0.54 -21.53
C ARG A 269 16.30 -0.41 -20.05
N LYS A 270 16.48 0.78 -19.44
CA LYS A 270 16.15 1.04 -18.03
C LYS A 270 14.66 0.92 -17.75
N PHE A 271 13.84 1.48 -18.62
CA PHE A 271 12.39 1.35 -18.51
C PHE A 271 11.97 -0.13 -18.52
N LYS A 272 12.46 -0.92 -19.48
CA LYS A 272 12.18 -2.36 -19.55
C LYS A 272 12.72 -3.12 -18.34
N GLN A 273 13.89 -2.76 -17.84
CA GLN A 273 14.49 -3.37 -16.65
C GLN A 273 13.59 -3.18 -15.40
N ILE A 274 13.04 -1.98 -15.21
CA ILE A 274 12.24 -1.62 -14.03
C ILE A 274 10.78 -2.05 -14.18
N THR A 275 10.17 -1.85 -15.36
CA THR A 275 8.73 -2.12 -15.57
C THR A 275 8.45 -3.52 -16.11
N GLY A 276 9.46 -4.23 -16.58
CA GLY A 276 9.33 -5.53 -17.23
C GLY A 276 8.97 -5.47 -18.73
N VAL A 277 8.50 -4.32 -19.24
CA VAL A 277 8.06 -4.17 -20.65
C VAL A 277 8.71 -2.97 -21.33
N ALA A 278 8.79 -3.04 -22.68
CA ALA A 278 9.27 -1.92 -23.45
C ALA A 278 8.29 -0.72 -23.36
N PRO A 279 8.77 0.55 -23.41
CA PRO A 279 7.94 1.75 -23.32
C PRO A 279 6.78 1.75 -24.34
N ALA A 280 7.03 1.37 -25.59
CA ALA A 280 5.99 1.31 -26.64
C ALA A 280 4.87 0.30 -26.29
N THR A 281 5.21 -0.81 -25.67
CA THR A 281 4.22 -1.80 -25.19
C THR A 281 3.42 -1.22 -24.02
N PHE A 282 4.10 -0.52 -23.09
CA PHE A 282 3.43 0.16 -21.98
C PHE A 282 2.43 1.21 -22.47
N MET A 283 2.84 2.11 -23.38
CA MET A 283 1.97 3.13 -23.97
C MET A 283 0.78 2.51 -24.72
N ARG A 284 0.98 1.41 -25.44
CA ARG A 284 -0.11 0.69 -26.12
C ARG A 284 -1.11 0.11 -25.12
N ASN A 285 -0.62 -0.46 -24.01
CA ASN A 285 -1.47 -1.04 -22.97
C ASN A 285 -2.24 0.05 -22.21
N ALA A 286 -1.62 1.20 -21.96
CA ALA A 286 -2.25 2.33 -21.31
C ALA A 286 -3.40 2.96 -22.12
N LYS A 287 -3.45 2.76 -23.44
CA LYS A 287 -4.54 3.25 -24.30
C LYS A 287 -5.83 2.44 -24.17
N LEU A 288 -5.75 1.22 -23.64
CA LEU A 288 -6.91 0.34 -23.47
C LEU A 288 -7.58 0.61 -22.11
N LYS A 289 -8.86 0.92 -22.16
CA LYS A 289 -9.69 1.07 -20.95
C LYS A 289 -10.22 -0.29 -20.50
N ILE A 290 -9.42 -1.02 -19.75
CA ILE A 290 -9.77 -2.34 -19.24
C ILE A 290 -10.24 -2.22 -17.80
N VAL A 291 -11.43 -2.74 -17.51
CA VAL A 291 -12.01 -2.77 -16.17
C VAL A 291 -11.75 -4.12 -15.51
N ALA A 292 -11.26 -4.09 -14.27
CA ALA A 292 -11.28 -5.23 -13.38
C ALA A 292 -12.52 -5.14 -12.48
N TYR A 293 -13.59 -5.84 -12.83
CA TYR A 293 -14.83 -5.78 -12.05
C TYR A 293 -14.73 -6.48 -10.70
N HIS A 294 -13.75 -7.36 -10.51
CA HIS A 294 -13.45 -8.05 -9.25
C HIS A 294 -11.96 -7.92 -8.91
N GLY A 295 -11.65 -7.74 -7.61
CA GLY A 295 -10.29 -7.49 -7.13
C GLY A 295 -9.27 -8.57 -7.53
N SER A 296 -9.66 -9.84 -7.52
CA SER A 296 -8.79 -10.96 -7.91
C SER A 296 -8.29 -10.94 -9.36
N LEU A 297 -8.85 -10.08 -10.22
CA LEU A 297 -8.44 -9.93 -11.62
C LEU A 297 -7.32 -8.90 -11.81
N ILE A 298 -7.13 -8.03 -10.82
CA ILE A 298 -6.13 -6.96 -10.87
C ILE A 298 -4.73 -7.55 -11.02
N GLY A 299 -4.37 -8.54 -10.20
CA GLY A 299 -3.06 -9.17 -10.25
C GLY A 299 -2.73 -9.80 -11.61
N ALA A 300 -3.70 -10.42 -12.27
CA ALA A 300 -3.50 -10.97 -13.62
C ALA A 300 -3.25 -9.88 -14.67
N LEU A 301 -3.97 -8.76 -14.60
CA LEU A 301 -3.74 -7.61 -15.48
C LEU A 301 -2.36 -7.00 -15.25
N LEU A 302 -1.95 -6.82 -14.00
CA LEU A 302 -0.63 -6.28 -13.67
C LEU A 302 0.51 -7.19 -14.12
N THR A 303 0.31 -8.50 -14.08
CA THR A 303 1.26 -9.48 -14.65
C THR A 303 1.48 -9.21 -16.15
N LEU A 304 0.44 -8.83 -16.87
CA LEU A 304 0.52 -8.45 -18.28
C LEU A 304 0.92 -6.98 -18.49
N ASN A 305 1.30 -6.28 -17.42
CA ASN A 305 1.61 -4.84 -17.40
C ASN A 305 0.46 -3.96 -17.93
N ILE A 306 -0.76 -4.37 -17.63
CA ILE A 306 -1.97 -3.61 -17.90
C ILE A 306 -2.48 -3.05 -16.57
N ILE A 307 -2.59 -1.74 -16.50
CA ILE A 307 -3.22 -1.05 -15.37
C ILE A 307 -4.72 -0.97 -15.69
N PRO A 308 -5.61 -1.52 -14.86
CA PRO A 308 -7.04 -1.35 -15.08
C PRO A 308 -7.41 0.14 -14.98
N CYS A 309 -8.33 0.61 -15.83
CA CYS A 309 -8.84 1.98 -15.72
C CYS A 309 -9.86 2.14 -14.58
N ALA A 310 -10.48 1.03 -14.15
CA ALA A 310 -11.36 0.97 -12.99
C ALA A 310 -11.24 -0.39 -12.29
N ALA A 311 -11.37 -0.38 -10.97
CA ALA A 311 -11.31 -1.58 -10.13
C ALA A 311 -12.07 -1.35 -8.81
N PRO A 312 -12.45 -2.41 -8.05
CA PRO A 312 -13.14 -2.27 -6.77
C PRO A 312 -12.40 -1.38 -5.77
N ALA A 313 -13.14 -0.48 -5.11
CA ALA A 313 -12.60 0.47 -4.13
C ALA A 313 -12.05 -0.21 -2.88
N ASP A 314 -12.61 -1.37 -2.54
CA ASP A 314 -12.26 -2.17 -1.35
C ASP A 314 -11.04 -3.09 -1.57
N HIS A 315 -10.42 -3.07 -2.74
CA HIS A 315 -9.20 -3.84 -2.96
C HIS A 315 -8.06 -3.27 -2.13
N PRO A 316 -7.38 -4.09 -1.31
CA PRO A 316 -6.26 -3.62 -0.50
C PRO A 316 -5.04 -3.37 -1.39
N TRP A 317 -4.88 -2.14 -1.82
CA TRP A 317 -3.78 -1.66 -2.64
C TRP A 317 -2.46 -1.65 -1.85
N THR A 318 -1.92 -2.82 -1.55
CA THR A 318 -0.69 -2.97 -0.80
C THR A 318 0.52 -2.38 -1.53
N GLU A 319 1.65 -2.20 -0.82
CA GLU A 319 2.92 -1.72 -1.40
C GLU A 319 3.36 -2.55 -2.62
N TYR A 320 3.06 -3.85 -2.64
CA TYR A 320 3.38 -4.75 -3.76
C TYR A 320 2.69 -4.32 -5.05
N TYR A 321 1.41 -3.95 -4.96
CA TYR A 321 0.64 -3.46 -6.10
C TYR A 321 1.09 -2.06 -6.51
N ARG A 322 1.35 -1.16 -5.55
CA ARG A 322 1.79 0.22 -5.79
C ARG A 322 3.13 0.34 -6.49
N ARG A 323 4.04 -0.60 -6.26
CA ARG A 323 5.29 -0.68 -7.04
C ARG A 323 5.05 -0.85 -8.53
N LYS A 324 3.92 -1.41 -8.92
CA LYS A 324 3.57 -1.65 -10.33
C LYS A 324 2.83 -0.49 -10.98
N TYR A 325 2.08 0.31 -10.23
CA TYR A 325 1.30 1.43 -10.79
C TYR A 325 0.88 2.45 -9.71
N GLU A 326 0.47 3.64 -10.17
CA GLU A 326 -0.07 4.70 -9.32
C GLU A 326 -1.59 4.48 -9.12
N PRO A 327 -2.08 4.28 -7.89
CA PRO A 327 -3.51 4.02 -7.63
C PRO A 327 -4.44 5.14 -8.10
N GLY A 328 -3.98 6.41 -8.12
CA GLY A 328 -4.78 7.55 -8.55
C GLY A 328 -5.18 7.55 -10.04
N ALA A 329 -4.61 6.63 -10.83
CA ALA A 329 -5.01 6.45 -12.24
C ALA A 329 -6.15 5.43 -12.42
N VAL A 330 -6.58 4.77 -11.34
CA VAL A 330 -7.63 3.73 -11.37
C VAL A 330 -8.89 4.28 -10.73
N LEU A 331 -9.99 4.31 -11.49
CA LEU A 331 -11.29 4.72 -10.95
C LEU A 331 -11.78 3.69 -9.92
N PRO A 332 -12.04 4.09 -8.67
CA PRO A 332 -12.60 3.17 -7.68
C PRO A 332 -14.07 2.89 -7.99
N LEU A 333 -14.40 1.62 -8.20
CA LEU A 333 -15.77 1.17 -8.38
C LEU A 333 -16.49 1.08 -7.04
N ALA A 334 -17.75 1.52 -7.00
CA ALA A 334 -18.63 1.43 -5.85
C ALA A 334 -18.82 -0.03 -5.37
N GLN A 335 -19.38 -0.21 -4.19
CA GLN A 335 -19.66 -1.57 -3.68
C GLN A 335 -20.95 -2.15 -4.27
N ASP A 336 -21.95 -1.32 -4.54
CA ASP A 336 -23.22 -1.74 -5.13
C ASP A 336 -23.15 -1.80 -6.67
N ASP A 337 -23.83 -2.78 -7.25
CA ASP A 337 -23.76 -3.07 -8.67
C ASP A 337 -24.42 -1.98 -9.52
N ASP A 338 -25.49 -1.35 -9.05
CA ASP A 338 -26.21 -0.32 -9.83
C ASP A 338 -25.31 0.92 -10.05
N THR A 339 -24.65 1.39 -8.99
CA THR A 339 -23.69 2.50 -9.08
C THR A 339 -22.47 2.11 -9.94
N ARG A 340 -21.97 0.86 -9.82
CA ARG A 340 -20.87 0.37 -10.67
C ARG A 340 -21.23 0.43 -12.16
N ILE A 341 -22.41 -0.04 -12.53
CA ILE A 341 -22.87 -0.04 -13.92
C ILE A 341 -22.96 1.39 -14.46
N GLN A 342 -23.49 2.33 -13.65
CA GLN A 342 -23.52 3.75 -14.03
C GLN A 342 -22.11 4.33 -14.20
N GLN A 343 -21.19 4.03 -13.31
CA GLN A 343 -19.79 4.44 -13.44
C GLN A 343 -19.16 3.90 -14.74
N LEU A 344 -19.41 2.63 -15.07
CA LEU A 344 -18.89 2.00 -16.29
C LEU A 344 -19.51 2.57 -17.56
N ALA A 345 -20.80 2.90 -17.53
CA ALA A 345 -21.48 3.55 -18.66
C ALA A 345 -20.83 4.90 -19.01
N HIS A 346 -20.43 5.69 -18.00
CA HIS A 346 -19.72 6.97 -18.21
C HIS A 346 -18.25 6.76 -18.62
N LEU A 347 -17.61 5.69 -18.18
CA LEU A 347 -16.21 5.41 -18.48
C LEU A 347 -16.00 4.98 -19.94
N HIS A 348 -17.00 4.35 -20.56
CA HIS A 348 -16.90 3.71 -21.89
C HIS A 348 -15.67 2.79 -22.00
N PRO A 349 -15.64 1.66 -21.28
CA PRO A 349 -14.51 0.74 -21.31
C PRO A 349 -14.41 0.01 -22.65
N ASP A 350 -13.19 -0.36 -23.05
CA ASP A 350 -12.95 -1.24 -24.20
C ASP A 350 -13.22 -2.72 -23.86
N PHE A 351 -12.93 -3.11 -22.61
CA PHE A 351 -13.13 -4.47 -22.13
C PHE A 351 -13.47 -4.48 -20.63
N ILE A 352 -14.30 -5.42 -20.23
CA ILE A 352 -14.61 -5.71 -18.83
C ILE A 352 -14.19 -7.14 -18.51
N LEU A 353 -13.39 -7.31 -17.46
CA LEU A 353 -13.09 -8.62 -16.90
C LEU A 353 -13.93 -8.83 -15.65
N GLY A 354 -14.74 -9.87 -15.63
CA GLY A 354 -15.57 -10.28 -14.50
C GLY A 354 -15.18 -11.65 -13.96
N LEU A 355 -15.57 -11.94 -12.72
CA LEU A 355 -15.44 -13.26 -12.12
C LEU A 355 -16.79 -13.97 -12.23
N GLU A 356 -16.84 -15.10 -12.92
CA GLU A 356 -18.09 -15.83 -13.24
C GLU A 356 -18.95 -16.08 -12.00
N GLN A 357 -18.33 -16.48 -10.89
CA GLN A 357 -19.03 -16.89 -9.66
C GLN A 357 -19.53 -15.71 -8.81
N SER A 358 -19.07 -14.49 -9.08
CA SER A 358 -19.44 -13.30 -8.31
C SER A 358 -20.52 -12.44 -8.98
N LEU A 359 -20.98 -12.82 -10.17
CA LEU A 359 -21.91 -12.03 -10.97
C LEU A 359 -23.22 -12.77 -11.19
N SER A 360 -24.35 -12.13 -10.88
CA SER A 360 -25.66 -12.64 -11.28
C SER A 360 -25.83 -12.61 -12.81
N PRO A 361 -26.70 -13.43 -13.40
CA PRO A 361 -26.97 -13.39 -14.84
C PRO A 361 -27.39 -12.01 -15.34
N ASP A 362 -28.18 -11.28 -14.56
CA ASP A 362 -28.65 -9.93 -14.91
C ASP A 362 -27.49 -8.93 -14.99
N ILE A 363 -26.56 -8.97 -14.04
CA ILE A 363 -25.37 -8.13 -14.07
C ILE A 363 -24.46 -8.50 -15.24
N GLN A 364 -24.28 -9.79 -15.51
CA GLN A 364 -23.51 -10.24 -16.66
C GLN A 364 -24.08 -9.68 -17.98
N GLN A 365 -25.40 -9.69 -18.14
CA GLN A 365 -26.04 -9.12 -19.33
C GLN A 365 -25.83 -7.62 -19.42
N GLN A 366 -26.04 -6.88 -18.34
CA GLN A 366 -25.83 -5.42 -18.31
C GLN A 366 -24.38 -5.04 -18.65
N LEU A 367 -23.40 -5.78 -18.14
CA LEU A 367 -21.99 -5.55 -18.46
C LEU A 367 -21.69 -5.84 -19.94
N GLN A 368 -22.29 -6.89 -20.52
CA GLN A 368 -22.14 -7.21 -21.94
C GLN A 368 -22.76 -6.16 -22.87
N GLU A 369 -23.80 -5.48 -22.43
CA GLU A 369 -24.41 -4.34 -23.16
C GLU A 369 -23.50 -3.10 -23.18
N LEU A 370 -22.65 -2.94 -22.14
CA LEU A 370 -21.73 -1.79 -22.04
C LEU A 370 -20.44 -2.00 -22.85
N ALA A 371 -19.86 -3.20 -22.78
CA ALA A 371 -18.60 -3.52 -23.46
C ALA A 371 -18.37 -5.04 -23.56
N PRO A 372 -17.46 -5.50 -24.45
CA PRO A 372 -17.01 -6.88 -24.49
C PRO A 372 -16.58 -7.35 -23.08
N THR A 373 -17.35 -8.29 -22.52
CA THR A 373 -17.17 -8.78 -21.15
C THR A 373 -16.67 -10.22 -21.17
N TYR A 374 -15.54 -10.47 -20.49
CA TYR A 374 -14.92 -11.78 -20.37
C TYR A 374 -15.03 -12.28 -18.93
N LEU A 375 -15.64 -13.44 -18.77
CA LEU A 375 -15.85 -14.05 -17.46
C LEU A 375 -14.77 -15.09 -17.16
N VAL A 376 -13.99 -14.84 -16.12
CA VAL A 376 -12.97 -15.77 -15.63
C VAL A 376 -13.60 -16.70 -14.61
N SER A 377 -13.43 -18.01 -14.78
CA SER A 377 -13.93 -18.99 -13.84
C SER A 377 -12.89 -19.33 -12.78
N TRP A 378 -13.13 -18.89 -11.54
CA TRP A 378 -12.24 -19.20 -10.42
C TRP A 378 -12.30 -20.67 -10.01
N LEU A 379 -13.44 -21.33 -10.17
CA LEU A 379 -13.61 -22.73 -9.80
C LEU A 379 -13.01 -23.72 -10.80
N ARG A 380 -13.11 -23.41 -12.12
CA ARG A 380 -12.74 -24.33 -13.19
C ARG A 380 -11.33 -24.11 -13.75
N MET A 381 -10.68 -22.99 -13.40
CA MET A 381 -9.38 -22.62 -13.93
C MET A 381 -8.38 -22.43 -12.80
N ASP A 382 -7.20 -23.04 -12.92
CA ASP A 382 -6.04 -22.63 -12.14
C ASP A 382 -5.53 -21.25 -12.60
N TRP A 383 -4.66 -20.63 -11.84
CA TRP A 383 -4.19 -19.27 -12.13
C TRP A 383 -3.41 -19.18 -13.46
N ARG A 384 -2.70 -20.25 -13.87
CA ARG A 384 -2.00 -20.31 -15.15
C ARG A 384 -3.01 -20.30 -16.31
N THR A 385 -4.06 -21.08 -16.19
CA THR A 385 -5.17 -21.13 -17.16
C THR A 385 -5.93 -19.82 -17.19
N GLN A 386 -6.22 -19.20 -16.03
CA GLN A 386 -6.82 -17.86 -15.94
C GLN A 386 -5.96 -16.83 -16.67
N LEU A 387 -4.64 -16.81 -16.43
CA LEU A 387 -3.74 -15.87 -17.09
C LEU A 387 -3.69 -16.09 -18.61
N ARG A 388 -3.65 -17.36 -19.07
CA ARG A 388 -3.72 -17.68 -20.51
C ARG A 388 -5.03 -17.24 -21.13
N PHE A 389 -6.16 -17.45 -20.45
CA PHE A 389 -7.48 -17.01 -20.88
C PHE A 389 -7.54 -15.49 -21.02
N ILE A 390 -7.14 -14.74 -19.99
CA ILE A 390 -7.10 -13.27 -20.00
C ILE A 390 -6.16 -12.77 -21.11
N GLY A 391 -4.97 -13.37 -21.22
CA GLY A 391 -4.01 -13.01 -22.28
C GLY A 391 -4.55 -13.25 -23.68
N LYS A 392 -5.32 -14.31 -23.90
CA LYS A 392 -6.00 -14.57 -25.17
C LYS A 392 -7.08 -13.53 -25.46
N CYS A 393 -7.96 -13.23 -24.49
CA CYS A 393 -9.03 -12.25 -24.64
C CYS A 393 -8.48 -10.85 -24.95
N LEU A 394 -7.36 -10.47 -24.35
CA LEU A 394 -6.72 -9.17 -24.52
C LEU A 394 -5.68 -9.13 -25.65
N ASN A 395 -5.60 -10.19 -26.48
CA ASN A 395 -4.59 -10.32 -27.56
C ASN A 395 -3.14 -10.17 -27.04
N ARG A 396 -2.82 -10.82 -25.92
CA ARG A 396 -1.51 -10.83 -25.23
C ARG A 396 -0.96 -12.25 -25.02
N ALA A 397 -1.32 -13.19 -25.88
CA ALA A 397 -0.94 -14.59 -25.73
C ALA A 397 0.59 -14.80 -25.72
N LYS A 398 1.35 -14.02 -26.52
CA LYS A 398 2.82 -14.10 -26.56
C LYS A 398 3.44 -13.59 -25.26
N GLU A 399 2.96 -12.46 -24.75
CA GLU A 399 3.41 -11.88 -23.50
C GLU A 399 3.10 -12.79 -22.32
N THR A 400 1.93 -13.43 -22.34
CA THR A 400 1.51 -14.42 -21.34
C THR A 400 2.44 -15.64 -21.34
N ALA A 401 2.73 -16.22 -22.51
CA ALA A 401 3.61 -17.36 -22.62
C ALA A 401 5.03 -17.04 -22.11
N ALA A 402 5.58 -15.90 -22.52
CA ALA A 402 6.89 -15.45 -22.08
C ALA A 402 6.96 -15.20 -20.56
N TRP A 403 5.89 -14.69 -19.96
CA TRP A 403 5.84 -14.48 -18.52
C TRP A 403 5.76 -15.80 -17.76
N LEU A 404 4.92 -16.74 -18.20
CA LEU A 404 4.84 -18.07 -17.61
C LEU A 404 6.17 -18.82 -17.66
N GLU A 405 6.87 -18.77 -18.79
CA GLU A 405 8.21 -19.34 -18.92
C GLU A 405 9.22 -18.69 -17.94
N LYS A 406 9.14 -17.36 -17.77
CA LYS A 406 9.96 -16.65 -16.78
C LYS A 406 9.63 -17.09 -15.36
N TYR A 407 8.34 -17.26 -15.04
CA TYR A 407 7.90 -17.74 -13.74
C TYR A 407 8.42 -19.13 -13.42
N GLU A 408 8.29 -20.09 -14.35
CA GLU A 408 8.80 -21.46 -14.17
C GLU A 408 10.31 -21.47 -13.91
N ARG A 409 11.08 -20.73 -14.70
CA ARG A 409 12.54 -20.58 -14.47
C ARG A 409 12.85 -19.97 -13.11
N LYS A 410 12.06 -19.00 -12.66
CA LYS A 410 12.21 -18.40 -11.32
C LYS A 410 11.90 -19.43 -10.23
N ALA A 411 10.83 -20.21 -10.38
CA ALA A 411 10.47 -21.25 -9.43
C ALA A 411 11.57 -22.32 -9.31
N GLU A 412 12.15 -22.75 -10.44
CA GLU A 412 13.30 -23.67 -10.45
C GLU A 412 14.52 -23.09 -9.73
N ALA A 413 14.86 -21.81 -9.99
CA ALA A 413 15.97 -21.14 -9.34
C ALA A 413 15.74 -20.99 -7.83
N VAL A 414 14.51 -20.60 -7.42
CA VAL A 414 14.14 -20.52 -6.00
C VAL A 414 14.27 -21.87 -5.33
N ARG A 415 13.76 -22.93 -5.96
CA ARG A 415 13.86 -24.29 -5.43
C ARG A 415 15.30 -24.72 -5.19
N ALA A 416 16.22 -24.36 -6.10
CA ALA A 416 17.64 -24.66 -5.97
C ALA A 416 18.33 -23.84 -4.85
N ASP A 417 17.83 -22.63 -4.55
CA ASP A 417 18.38 -21.72 -3.54
C ASP A 417 17.83 -21.94 -2.12
N LEU A 418 16.75 -22.74 -1.98
CA LEU A 418 16.19 -23.06 -0.67
C LEU A 418 17.11 -23.99 0.13
N ASP A 419 17.03 -23.84 1.47
CA ASP A 419 17.78 -24.69 2.38
C ASP A 419 17.41 -26.17 2.19
N HIS A 420 18.42 -27.04 2.09
CA HIS A 420 18.21 -28.48 1.92
C HIS A 420 17.51 -29.14 3.11
N GLU A 421 17.64 -28.59 4.31
CA GLU A 421 16.92 -29.09 5.49
C GLU A 421 15.43 -28.78 5.39
N LEU A 422 15.05 -27.64 4.79
CA LEU A 422 13.65 -27.27 4.55
C LEU A 422 12.91 -28.31 3.67
N ALA A 423 13.63 -28.92 2.73
CA ALA A 423 13.05 -29.95 1.86
C ALA A 423 12.64 -31.23 2.61
N LYS A 424 13.12 -31.42 3.84
CA LYS A 424 12.76 -32.55 4.72
C LYS A 424 11.65 -32.19 5.70
N ASP A 425 11.48 -30.90 6.02
CA ASP A 425 10.50 -30.42 6.98
C ASP A 425 9.08 -30.47 6.39
N LYS A 426 8.14 -30.96 7.15
CA LYS A 426 6.72 -30.93 6.83
C LYS A 426 6.14 -29.57 7.15
N LEU A 427 5.59 -28.91 6.15
CA LEU A 427 5.01 -27.58 6.26
C LEU A 427 3.48 -27.67 6.38
N LEU A 428 2.92 -26.93 7.33
CA LEU A 428 1.51 -26.63 7.42
C LEU A 428 1.28 -25.16 7.14
N ILE A 429 0.32 -24.84 6.26
CA ILE A 429 -0.09 -23.47 5.96
C ILE A 429 -1.52 -23.30 6.47
N ALA A 430 -1.71 -22.47 7.48
CA ALA A 430 -3.01 -22.26 8.10
C ALA A 430 -3.40 -20.77 8.11
N ARG A 431 -4.69 -20.51 7.93
CA ARG A 431 -5.29 -19.17 8.03
C ARG A 431 -6.35 -19.17 9.11
N ILE A 432 -6.28 -18.21 10.03
CA ILE A 432 -7.34 -17.91 10.99
C ILE A 432 -8.19 -16.78 10.40
N SER A 433 -9.47 -17.06 10.14
CA SER A 433 -10.43 -16.11 9.59
C SER A 433 -11.74 -16.22 10.36
N GLY A 434 -12.11 -15.18 11.11
CA GLY A 434 -13.18 -15.24 12.10
C GLY A 434 -12.87 -16.31 13.15
N GLN A 435 -13.76 -17.28 13.31
CA GLN A 435 -13.59 -18.42 14.24
C GLN A 435 -13.07 -19.69 13.56
N LYS A 436 -12.71 -19.62 12.27
CA LYS A 436 -12.31 -20.79 11.49
C LYS A 436 -10.80 -20.82 11.27
N ILE A 437 -10.22 -22.00 11.40
CA ILE A 437 -8.86 -22.30 10.99
C ILE A 437 -8.94 -23.07 9.68
N THR A 438 -8.40 -22.49 8.61
CA THR A 438 -8.45 -23.07 7.27
C THR A 438 -7.05 -23.42 6.78
N VAL A 439 -6.86 -24.62 6.25
CA VAL A 439 -5.62 -25.04 5.59
C VAL A 439 -5.60 -24.53 4.16
N LEU A 440 -4.52 -23.88 3.76
CA LEU A 440 -4.27 -23.47 2.39
C LEU A 440 -3.46 -24.57 1.69
N SER A 441 -4.14 -25.40 0.90
CA SER A 441 -3.55 -26.63 0.37
C SER A 441 -3.15 -26.55 -1.10
N ASN A 442 -4.10 -26.29 -2.01
CA ASN A 442 -3.93 -26.40 -3.46
C ASN A 442 -4.16 -25.10 -4.22
N ARG A 443 -4.21 -23.97 -3.53
CA ARG A 443 -4.35 -22.62 -4.10
C ARG A 443 -3.48 -21.65 -3.35
N SER A 444 -3.18 -20.50 -3.97
CA SER A 444 -2.39 -19.43 -3.38
C SER A 444 -1.04 -19.95 -2.85
N LEU A 445 -0.70 -19.70 -1.59
CA LEU A 445 0.52 -20.20 -0.95
C LEU A 445 0.71 -21.71 -1.10
N GLY A 446 -0.35 -22.48 -0.93
CA GLY A 446 -0.26 -23.95 -1.00
C GLY A 446 0.16 -24.46 -2.37
N GLU A 447 -0.34 -23.86 -3.46
CA GLU A 447 0.06 -24.26 -4.81
C GLU A 447 1.54 -23.95 -5.06
N VAL A 448 2.00 -22.73 -4.74
CA VAL A 448 3.41 -22.39 -4.97
C VAL A 448 4.35 -23.20 -4.08
N LEU A 449 4.05 -23.29 -2.78
CA LEU A 449 4.98 -23.91 -1.84
C LEU A 449 5.04 -25.44 -2.00
N TYR A 450 3.89 -26.08 -2.25
CA TYR A 450 3.86 -27.54 -2.37
C TYR A 450 4.06 -28.03 -3.81
N ASP A 451 3.46 -27.36 -4.83
CA ASP A 451 3.55 -27.86 -6.21
C ASP A 451 4.75 -27.27 -6.96
N ASP A 452 4.98 -25.96 -6.85
CA ASP A 452 6.05 -25.31 -7.60
C ASP A 452 7.41 -25.43 -6.89
N LEU A 453 7.46 -25.34 -5.54
CA LEU A 453 8.72 -25.45 -4.77
C LEU A 453 8.96 -26.84 -4.17
N HIS A 454 8.00 -27.77 -4.30
CA HIS A 454 8.08 -29.15 -3.84
C HIS A 454 8.33 -29.32 -2.33
N LEU A 455 7.84 -28.37 -1.49
CA LEU A 455 7.91 -28.53 -0.05
C LEU A 455 6.94 -29.63 0.40
N LEU A 456 7.30 -30.36 1.44
CA LEU A 456 6.49 -31.47 1.94
C LEU A 456 5.29 -30.94 2.74
N PRO A 457 4.04 -31.28 2.36
CA PRO A 457 2.89 -30.93 3.18
C PRO A 457 2.83 -31.80 4.44
N ALA A 458 2.33 -31.26 5.54
CA ALA A 458 1.98 -32.03 6.73
C ALA A 458 0.91 -33.09 6.38
N SER A 459 0.88 -34.20 7.11
CA SER A 459 -0.04 -35.33 6.82
C SER A 459 -1.51 -34.96 6.89
N VAL A 460 -1.86 -33.94 7.68
CA VAL A 460 -3.23 -33.42 7.82
C VAL A 460 -3.71 -32.67 6.56
N VAL A 461 -2.81 -32.25 5.67
CA VAL A 461 -3.13 -31.43 4.50
C VAL A 461 -3.75 -32.30 3.39
N ASN A 462 -5.02 -32.09 3.12
CA ASN A 462 -5.68 -32.75 1.98
C ASN A 462 -5.53 -31.92 0.70
N ARG A 463 -4.62 -32.32 -0.16
CA ARG A 463 -4.31 -31.65 -1.43
C ARG A 463 -5.44 -31.65 -2.48
N LYS A 464 -6.51 -32.42 -2.25
CA LYS A 464 -7.68 -32.47 -3.14
C LYS A 464 -8.71 -31.38 -2.81
N LEU A 465 -8.64 -30.79 -1.62
CA LEU A 465 -9.57 -29.77 -1.14
C LEU A 465 -8.91 -28.39 -1.25
N SER A 466 -9.61 -27.42 -1.82
CA SER A 466 -9.18 -26.02 -1.81
C SER A 466 -9.40 -25.35 -0.45
N HIS A 467 -10.34 -25.84 0.32
CA HIS A 467 -10.64 -25.37 1.67
C HIS A 467 -10.86 -26.57 2.60
N GLN A 468 -10.02 -26.68 3.59
CA GLN A 468 -10.12 -27.66 4.67
C GLN A 468 -10.09 -26.89 5.98
N THR A 469 -11.06 -27.09 6.84
CA THR A 469 -11.07 -26.52 8.19
C THR A 469 -10.43 -27.49 9.17
N LEU A 470 -9.69 -26.96 10.11
CA LEU A 470 -9.16 -27.70 11.26
C LEU A 470 -9.79 -27.17 12.54
N THR A 471 -9.95 -28.06 13.48
CA THR A 471 -10.14 -27.70 14.89
C THR A 471 -8.81 -27.23 15.47
N LEU A 472 -8.87 -26.56 16.60
CA LEU A 472 -7.68 -26.14 17.33
C LEU A 472 -6.83 -27.35 17.75
N GLU A 473 -7.47 -28.44 18.12
CA GLU A 473 -6.81 -29.67 18.54
C GLU A 473 -6.07 -30.35 17.37
N GLU A 474 -6.70 -30.38 16.19
CA GLU A 474 -6.07 -30.89 14.96
C GLU A 474 -4.89 -30.02 14.51
N LEU A 475 -4.99 -28.68 14.64
CA LEU A 475 -3.86 -27.79 14.38
C LEU A 475 -2.67 -28.09 15.32
N ARG A 476 -2.95 -28.36 16.59
CA ARG A 476 -1.90 -28.63 17.60
C ARG A 476 -1.28 -30.01 17.49
N SER A 477 -2.05 -31.00 17.04
CA SER A 477 -1.59 -32.38 16.86
C SER A 477 -1.11 -32.68 15.43
N ALA A 478 -1.05 -31.66 14.58
CA ALA A 478 -0.60 -31.83 13.22
C ALA A 478 0.86 -32.28 13.17
N ASP A 479 1.13 -33.29 12.37
CA ASP A 479 2.46 -33.80 12.07
C ASP A 479 3.16 -32.82 11.10
N ALA A 480 3.61 -31.67 11.65
CA ALA A 480 4.28 -30.63 10.88
C ALA A 480 5.47 -30.08 11.66
N ASP A 481 6.60 -29.92 10.97
CA ASP A 481 7.81 -29.32 11.54
C ASP A 481 7.74 -27.79 11.53
N ARG A 482 7.04 -27.23 10.52
CA ARG A 482 6.88 -25.78 10.35
C ARG A 482 5.42 -25.38 10.16
N LEU A 483 5.06 -24.27 10.76
CA LEU A 483 3.75 -23.63 10.60
C LEU A 483 3.92 -22.26 9.95
N LEU A 484 3.29 -22.04 8.80
CA LEU A 484 3.10 -20.74 8.21
C LEU A 484 1.68 -20.27 8.53
N LEU A 485 1.58 -19.28 9.40
CA LEU A 485 0.30 -18.84 9.95
C LEU A 485 -0.09 -17.46 9.41
N ILE A 486 -1.30 -17.38 8.87
CA ILE A 486 -1.95 -16.14 8.47
C ILE A 486 -3.09 -15.88 9.47
N VAL A 487 -3.14 -14.67 10.01
CA VAL A 487 -4.23 -14.24 10.90
C VAL A 487 -4.90 -13.02 10.28
N ASP A 488 -6.20 -13.13 10.01
CA ASP A 488 -6.97 -11.99 9.49
C ASP A 488 -7.05 -10.87 10.54
N GLU A 489 -7.17 -9.64 10.08
CA GLU A 489 -7.10 -8.45 10.94
C GLU A 489 -8.43 -8.13 11.65
N ASP A 490 -9.47 -8.92 11.39
CA ASP A 490 -10.74 -8.73 12.07
C ASP A 490 -10.70 -9.15 13.55
N VAL A 491 -11.56 -8.55 14.37
CA VAL A 491 -11.60 -8.72 15.83
C VAL A 491 -11.74 -10.19 16.24
N HIS A 492 -12.52 -10.99 15.49
CA HIS A 492 -12.74 -12.38 15.84
C HIS A 492 -11.50 -13.24 15.57
N SER A 493 -10.85 -13.02 14.44
CA SER A 493 -9.58 -13.69 14.08
C SER A 493 -8.48 -13.38 15.09
N GLN A 494 -8.35 -12.13 15.48
CA GLN A 494 -7.37 -11.69 16.47
C GLN A 494 -7.67 -12.24 17.87
N ALA A 495 -8.94 -12.35 18.26
CA ALA A 495 -9.33 -12.97 19.53
C ALA A 495 -8.97 -14.45 19.56
N VAL A 496 -9.28 -15.21 18.49
CA VAL A 496 -8.89 -16.62 18.36
C VAL A 496 -7.38 -16.79 18.45
N TRP A 497 -6.64 -15.93 17.77
CA TRP A 497 -5.17 -15.95 17.83
C TRP A 497 -4.65 -15.61 19.22
N SER A 498 -5.22 -14.61 19.90
CA SER A 498 -4.82 -14.26 21.28
C SER A 498 -5.08 -15.41 22.23
N ASP A 499 -6.28 -16.04 22.16
CA ASP A 499 -6.62 -17.22 22.96
C ASP A 499 -5.67 -18.40 22.71
N LEU A 500 -5.22 -18.56 21.47
CA LEU A 500 -4.23 -19.56 21.11
C LEU A 500 -2.87 -19.27 21.73
N ARG A 501 -2.37 -18.05 21.52
CA ARG A 501 -1.04 -17.62 21.99
C ARG A 501 -0.92 -17.62 23.51
N ASP A 502 -2.01 -17.28 24.22
CA ASP A 502 -2.02 -17.17 25.69
C ASP A 502 -2.12 -18.52 26.41
N LYS A 503 -2.47 -19.58 25.71
CA LYS A 503 -2.45 -20.94 26.30
C LYS A 503 -1.02 -21.39 26.55
N GLU A 504 -0.81 -22.04 27.67
CA GLU A 504 0.53 -22.44 28.18
C GLU A 504 1.31 -23.30 27.18
N SER A 505 0.60 -24.08 26.36
CA SER A 505 1.14 -24.91 25.28
C SER A 505 1.75 -24.12 24.10
N TRP A 506 1.48 -22.81 23.99
CA TRP A 506 2.05 -21.92 22.97
C TRP A 506 3.12 -20.98 23.55
N LYS A 507 3.34 -20.99 24.86
CA LYS A 507 4.35 -20.17 25.55
C LYS A 507 5.75 -20.78 25.59
N HIS A 508 5.85 -22.07 25.29
CA HIS A 508 7.14 -22.75 25.21
C HIS A 508 7.80 -22.56 23.84
N PRO A 509 9.16 -22.63 23.73
CA PRO A 509 9.87 -22.50 22.45
C PRO A 509 9.48 -23.53 21.40
N ASP A 510 8.76 -24.58 21.79
CA ASP A 510 8.19 -25.61 20.93
C ASP A 510 6.68 -25.80 21.27
N PRO A 511 5.85 -24.80 20.96
CA PRO A 511 4.44 -24.83 21.30
C PRO A 511 3.66 -25.69 20.31
N ALA A 512 3.45 -26.92 20.54
CA ALA A 512 2.73 -27.87 19.69
C ALA A 512 3.61 -28.73 18.76
N GLY A 513 4.92 -28.82 19.00
CA GLY A 513 5.85 -29.65 18.22
C GLY A 513 6.40 -28.99 16.95
N TYR A 514 6.04 -27.73 16.66
CA TYR A 514 6.60 -27.02 15.53
C TYR A 514 8.01 -26.49 15.84
N SER A 515 8.98 -26.79 14.98
CA SER A 515 10.33 -26.24 15.10
C SER A 515 10.38 -24.74 14.80
N ARG A 516 9.42 -24.25 14.00
CA ARG A 516 9.30 -22.84 13.60
C ARG A 516 7.88 -22.44 13.23
N ILE A 517 7.48 -21.24 13.69
CA ILE A 517 6.23 -20.59 13.30
C ILE A 517 6.57 -19.26 12.61
N ASP A 518 6.19 -19.12 11.35
CA ASP A 518 6.33 -17.89 10.59
C ASP A 518 4.94 -17.25 10.43
N HIS A 519 4.83 -15.93 10.71
CA HIS A 519 3.58 -15.18 10.60
C HIS A 519 3.55 -14.30 9.36
N LEU A 520 2.43 -14.33 8.65
CA LEU A 520 2.19 -13.49 7.49
C LEU A 520 0.89 -12.68 7.66
N PRO A 521 0.85 -11.43 7.17
CA PRO A 521 -0.41 -10.71 7.02
C PRO A 521 -1.27 -11.40 5.94
N PRO A 522 -2.62 -11.22 5.94
CA PRO A 522 -3.49 -11.87 4.95
C PRO A 522 -3.18 -11.44 3.52
N PHE A 523 -2.84 -10.17 3.29
CA PHE A 523 -2.52 -9.66 1.96
C PHE A 523 -1.03 -9.42 1.75
N PRO A 524 -0.52 -9.71 0.54
CA PRO A 524 -1.22 -10.25 -0.64
C PRO A 524 -1.31 -11.79 -0.68
N TRP A 525 -0.94 -12.49 0.37
CA TRP A 525 -0.63 -13.93 0.38
C TRP A 525 -1.85 -14.83 0.23
N THR A 526 -3.06 -14.32 0.52
CA THR A 526 -4.32 -15.05 0.34
C THR A 526 -4.95 -14.86 -1.04
N GLU A 527 -4.45 -13.94 -1.85
CA GLU A 527 -4.93 -13.76 -3.21
C GLU A 527 -4.45 -14.90 -4.14
N TYR A 528 -5.29 -15.22 -5.11
CA TYR A 528 -5.01 -16.25 -6.11
C TYR A 528 -4.88 -15.63 -7.49
N THR A 529 -3.73 -15.00 -7.74
CA THR A 529 -3.43 -14.32 -9.00
C THR A 529 -2.00 -14.62 -9.44
N SER A 530 -1.71 -14.58 -10.74
CA SER A 530 -0.35 -14.76 -11.25
C SER A 530 0.66 -13.78 -10.63
N PHE A 531 0.22 -12.56 -10.29
CA PHE A 531 1.05 -11.56 -9.64
C PHE A 531 1.49 -12.01 -8.22
N THR A 532 0.54 -12.50 -7.44
CA THR A 532 0.80 -12.98 -6.07
C THR A 532 1.60 -14.27 -6.06
N GLN A 533 1.39 -15.16 -7.04
CA GLN A 533 2.20 -16.37 -7.17
C GLN A 533 3.70 -16.04 -7.38
N GLU A 534 4.02 -15.01 -8.19
CA GLU A 534 5.42 -14.55 -8.36
C GLU A 534 5.99 -13.98 -7.05
N LEU A 535 5.17 -13.25 -6.27
CA LEU A 535 5.57 -12.71 -4.96
C LEU A 535 5.83 -13.81 -3.92
N ILE A 536 5.07 -14.90 -3.95
CA ILE A 536 5.26 -16.03 -3.02
C ILE A 536 6.63 -16.70 -3.24
N LEU A 537 7.14 -16.74 -4.46
CA LEU A 537 8.51 -17.20 -4.73
C LEU A 537 9.55 -16.31 -4.03
N ASP A 538 9.38 -14.99 -4.08
CA ASP A 538 10.26 -14.04 -3.38
C ASP A 538 10.15 -14.15 -1.85
N LEU A 539 8.93 -14.38 -1.36
CA LEU A 539 8.67 -14.64 0.05
C LEU A 539 9.42 -15.89 0.53
N ALA A 540 9.33 -17.00 -0.20
CA ALA A 540 10.01 -18.25 0.15
C ALA A 540 11.53 -18.06 0.29
N LEU A 541 12.15 -17.31 -0.63
CA LEU A 541 13.56 -16.93 -0.51
C LEU A 541 13.82 -16.06 0.72
N SER A 542 12.95 -15.13 1.04
CA SER A 542 13.13 -14.24 2.20
C SER A 542 13.05 -14.97 3.53
N LEU A 543 12.21 -16.00 3.62
CA LEU A 543 12.00 -16.80 4.82
C LEU A 543 13.06 -17.90 4.99
N TRP A 544 13.48 -18.54 3.89
CA TRP A 544 14.14 -19.85 3.93
C TRP A 544 15.35 -19.99 3.01
N ARG A 545 15.95 -18.87 2.58
CA ARG A 545 17.16 -18.90 1.78
C ARG A 545 18.32 -19.51 2.57
N ASN A 546 19.08 -20.39 1.91
CA ASN A 546 20.34 -20.90 2.41
C ASN A 546 21.28 -19.71 2.74
N ARG A 547 21.62 -19.51 4.01
CA ARG A 547 22.61 -18.51 4.44
C ARG A 547 23.97 -19.21 4.49
N THR A 548 24.63 -19.32 3.31
CA THR A 548 26.05 -19.70 3.21
C THR A 548 26.92 -18.61 3.79
#